data_996276b74d3e6ac3c2321bcade315a8d
#
_entry.id   996276b74d3e6ac3c2321bcade315a8d
#
_cell.length_a   1.000
_cell.length_b   1.000
_cell.length_c   1.000
_cell.angle_alpha   90.00
_cell.angle_beta   90.00
_cell.angle_gamma   90.00
#
_symmetry.space_group_name_H-M   'P 1'
#
loop_
_entity.id
_entity.type
_entity.pdbx_description
1 polymer ?
#
loop_
_entity_poly.entity_id
_entity_poly.type
_entity_poly.pdbx_seq_one_letter_code
_entity_poly.pdbx_strand_id
1 'polypeptide(L)'
;MHNFCLLNIKRPVLSSVFSLLLVVFGLYTFFQISTRELPKDLQPPEVVIATKYTGASPKIIASEISEPIELAVGGAEGIKSIDTISEIGRSTIRIEFFTNIDVDDAANDIRERIARILDNLPQDSKTPEVRKASAGFSTSMWLSVSSTSISSLEIGDYVKRNLVDAFSSVSGTGRVIVGGINEKAVRVYLNPVKLSANDLDIREVENSIRKNNVAVPAGTIEANNVDLTIDLGKTYNDISSIKKLPIKKIKGKTINLEDLGEVKFGPVSEKTLFKAQSPESLDENTVGIGIYARTNESTVTLSKNIRKKIKEVRKTLPDGLKLSVSFDR
;
A
#
# COMPACT_ATOMS: atom_id res chain seq x y z
N MET A 1 9.71 -56.66 -18.29
CA MET A 1 11.04 -56.16 -18.01
C MET A 1 12.16 -56.95 -18.69
N HIS A 2 12.12 -58.28 -18.69
CA HIS A 2 13.17 -59.14 -19.28
C HIS A 2 13.45 -58.84 -20.75
N ASN A 3 12.42 -58.62 -21.59
CA ASN A 3 12.57 -58.33 -23.04
C ASN A 3 13.19 -56.95 -23.32
N PHE A 4 13.03 -55.97 -22.41
CA PHE A 4 13.63 -54.66 -22.55
C PHE A 4 15.11 -54.66 -22.24
N CYS A 5 15.54 -55.43 -21.27
CA CYS A 5 16.97 -55.66 -20.96
C CYS A 5 17.70 -56.38 -22.07
N LEU A 6 17.07 -57.43 -22.64
CA LEU A 6 17.64 -58.18 -23.78
C LEU A 6 17.78 -57.32 -25.05
N LEU A 7 16.84 -56.39 -25.33
CA LEU A 7 16.92 -55.48 -26.45
C LEU A 7 18.10 -54.51 -26.34
N ASN A 8 18.34 -54.00 -25.11
CA ASN A 8 19.45 -53.09 -24.84
C ASN A 8 20.81 -53.77 -24.94
N ILE A 9 20.92 -55.03 -24.54
CA ILE A 9 22.16 -55.80 -24.67
C ILE A 9 22.47 -56.14 -26.12
N LYS A 10 21.43 -56.46 -26.96
CA LYS A 10 21.61 -56.80 -28.38
C LYS A 10 21.87 -55.58 -29.25
N ARG A 11 21.54 -54.37 -28.81
CA ARG A 11 21.72 -53.11 -29.61
C ARG A 11 22.36 -52.02 -28.75
N PRO A 12 23.68 -52.07 -28.49
CA PRO A 12 24.35 -51.15 -27.58
C PRO A 12 24.28 -49.67 -28.03
N VAL A 13 24.26 -49.42 -29.34
CA VAL A 13 24.12 -48.08 -29.91
C VAL A 13 22.74 -47.47 -29.57
N LEU A 14 21.67 -48.26 -29.62
CA LEU A 14 20.32 -47.80 -29.28
C LEU A 14 20.22 -47.49 -27.80
N SER A 15 20.86 -48.29 -26.95
CA SER A 15 20.91 -48.05 -25.50
C SER A 15 21.64 -46.74 -25.15
N SER A 16 22.82 -46.53 -25.79
CA SER A 16 23.61 -45.33 -25.56
C SER A 16 22.90 -44.05 -26.02
N VAL A 17 22.20 -44.08 -27.18
CA VAL A 17 21.41 -42.97 -27.68
C VAL A 17 20.22 -42.65 -26.74
N PHE A 18 19.53 -43.70 -26.27
CA PHE A 18 18.42 -43.52 -25.31
C PHE A 18 18.88 -42.94 -23.96
N SER A 19 20.01 -43.41 -23.45
CA SER A 19 20.59 -42.85 -22.24
C SER A 19 21.02 -41.40 -22.42
N LEU A 20 21.64 -41.07 -23.55
CA LEU A 20 22.01 -39.69 -23.88
C LEU A 20 20.78 -38.77 -23.98
N LEU A 21 19.70 -39.25 -24.61
CA LEU A 21 18.42 -38.55 -24.72
C LEU A 21 17.82 -38.27 -23.36
N LEU A 22 17.82 -39.24 -22.45
CA LEU A 22 17.36 -39.07 -21.06
C LEU A 22 18.20 -38.03 -20.31
N VAL A 23 19.53 -38.04 -20.45
CA VAL A 23 20.41 -37.05 -19.83
C VAL A 23 20.14 -35.66 -20.37
N VAL A 24 20.03 -35.50 -21.69
CA VAL A 24 19.70 -34.20 -22.32
C VAL A 24 18.34 -33.70 -21.87
N PHE A 25 17.32 -34.57 -21.85
CA PHE A 25 15.98 -34.21 -21.38
C PHE A 25 15.95 -33.86 -19.88
N GLY A 26 16.67 -34.63 -19.08
CA GLY A 26 16.84 -34.35 -17.64
C GLY A 26 17.53 -33.00 -17.39
N LEU A 27 18.58 -32.71 -18.16
CA LEU A 27 19.28 -31.43 -18.07
C LEU A 27 18.36 -30.26 -18.53
N TYR A 28 17.62 -30.44 -19.60
CA TYR A 28 16.67 -29.46 -20.11
C TYR A 28 15.56 -29.17 -19.10
N THR A 29 14.93 -30.19 -18.53
CA THR A 29 13.88 -30.02 -17.50
C THR A 29 14.41 -29.41 -16.22
N PHE A 30 15.64 -29.75 -15.81
CA PHE A 30 16.30 -29.19 -14.63
C PHE A 30 16.37 -27.65 -14.68
N PHE A 31 16.69 -27.07 -15.84
CA PHE A 31 16.74 -25.63 -16.03
C PHE A 31 15.37 -24.97 -16.12
N GLN A 32 14.30 -25.73 -16.36
CA GLN A 32 12.93 -25.21 -16.45
C GLN A 32 12.15 -25.33 -15.11
N ILE A 33 12.65 -26.08 -14.15
CA ILE A 33 12.00 -26.18 -12.84
C ILE A 33 12.10 -24.83 -12.13
N SER A 34 10.96 -24.16 -12.02
CA SER A 34 10.87 -22.95 -11.23
C SER A 34 10.81 -23.31 -9.74
N THR A 35 11.79 -22.83 -8.98
CA THR A 35 11.75 -22.93 -7.51
C THR A 35 10.70 -21.97 -6.96
N ARG A 36 9.70 -22.52 -6.25
CA ARG A 36 8.65 -21.77 -5.54
C ARG A 36 8.71 -22.12 -4.06
N GLU A 37 8.36 -21.16 -3.20
CA GLU A 37 8.39 -21.38 -1.75
C GLU A 37 7.33 -22.40 -1.30
N LEU A 38 6.12 -22.32 -1.88
CA LEU A 38 5.01 -23.23 -1.59
C LEU A 38 4.23 -23.55 -2.88
N PRO A 39 3.77 -24.78 -3.05
CA PRO A 39 2.81 -25.12 -4.10
C PRO A 39 1.54 -24.26 -3.98
N LYS A 40 1.00 -23.84 -5.13
CA LYS A 40 -0.20 -22.99 -5.20
C LYS A 40 -1.38 -23.62 -4.44
N ASP A 41 -1.51 -24.94 -4.52
CA ASP A 41 -2.62 -25.71 -3.97
C ASP A 41 -2.57 -25.89 -2.44
N LEU A 42 -1.45 -25.53 -1.80
CA LEU A 42 -1.30 -25.57 -0.34
C LEU A 42 -1.58 -24.23 0.35
N GLN A 43 -1.86 -23.19 -0.42
CA GLN A 43 -2.15 -21.87 0.12
C GLN A 43 -3.66 -21.68 0.19
N PRO A 44 -4.26 -21.60 1.38
CA PRO A 44 -5.69 -21.36 1.48
C PRO A 44 -6.05 -20.01 0.86
N PRO A 45 -7.15 -19.93 0.10
CA PRO A 45 -7.69 -18.68 -0.38
C PRO A 45 -8.03 -17.78 0.80
N GLU A 46 -7.62 -16.52 0.73
CA GLU A 46 -7.86 -15.56 1.80
C GLU A 46 -8.38 -14.24 1.22
N VAL A 47 -9.38 -13.67 1.85
CA VAL A 47 -9.92 -12.33 1.54
C VAL A 47 -9.78 -11.45 2.77
N VAL A 48 -9.28 -10.22 2.56
CA VAL A 48 -9.13 -9.23 3.62
C VAL A 48 -10.05 -8.06 3.36
N ILE A 49 -10.81 -7.67 4.36
CA ILE A 49 -11.67 -6.49 4.37
C ILE A 49 -11.03 -5.46 5.29
N ALA A 50 -10.75 -4.28 4.78
CA ALA A 50 -10.20 -3.17 5.55
C ALA A 50 -11.14 -1.97 5.52
N THR A 51 -11.54 -1.49 6.70
CA THR A 51 -12.42 -0.34 6.84
C THR A 51 -11.77 0.71 7.74
N LYS A 52 -11.79 1.96 7.32
CA LYS A 52 -11.27 3.08 8.11
C LYS A 52 -12.43 3.89 8.69
N TYR A 53 -12.36 4.14 10.00
CA TYR A 53 -13.27 5.06 10.69
C TYR A 53 -12.44 5.94 11.64
N THR A 54 -11.92 7.02 11.08
CA THR A 54 -10.93 7.89 11.74
C THR A 54 -11.47 8.46 13.04
N GLY A 55 -10.69 8.34 14.13
CA GLY A 55 -11.03 8.87 15.45
C GLY A 55 -11.85 7.93 16.34
N ALA A 56 -12.40 6.84 15.80
CA ALA A 56 -13.15 5.88 16.60
C ALA A 56 -12.23 5.01 17.47
N SER A 57 -12.68 4.71 18.70
CA SER A 57 -11.99 3.80 19.60
C SER A 57 -12.12 2.34 19.12
N PRO A 58 -11.25 1.40 19.54
CA PRO A 58 -11.34 0.00 19.16
C PRO A 58 -12.70 -0.64 19.49
N LYS A 59 -13.31 -0.22 20.60
CA LYS A 59 -14.64 -0.71 20.99
C LYS A 59 -15.72 -0.26 20.02
N ILE A 60 -15.69 1.00 19.57
CA ILE A 60 -16.62 1.53 18.57
C ILE A 60 -16.39 0.86 17.23
N ILE A 61 -15.12 0.66 16.85
CA ILE A 61 -14.79 -0.08 15.62
C ILE A 61 -15.34 -1.50 15.67
N ALA A 62 -15.21 -2.18 16.81
CA ALA A 62 -15.72 -3.53 16.97
C ALA A 62 -17.25 -3.59 16.79
N SER A 63 -18.00 -2.72 17.52
CA SER A 63 -19.46 -2.76 17.51
C SER A 63 -20.11 -2.18 16.25
N GLU A 64 -19.55 -1.08 15.69
CA GLU A 64 -20.19 -0.33 14.60
C GLU A 64 -19.70 -0.72 13.21
N ILE A 65 -18.54 -1.36 13.12
CA ILE A 65 -17.91 -1.72 11.83
C ILE A 65 -17.69 -3.23 11.73
N SER A 66 -16.94 -3.80 12.70
CA SER A 66 -16.48 -5.19 12.57
C SER A 66 -17.63 -6.17 12.67
N GLU A 67 -18.44 -6.08 13.72
CA GLU A 67 -19.56 -6.99 13.97
C GLU A 67 -20.62 -6.97 12.85
N PRO A 68 -21.09 -5.81 12.34
CA PRO A 68 -22.00 -5.80 11.19
C PRO A 68 -21.43 -6.44 9.93
N ILE A 69 -20.12 -6.24 9.67
CA ILE A 69 -19.45 -6.85 8.52
C ILE A 69 -19.34 -8.38 8.74
N GLU A 70 -18.90 -8.82 9.91
CA GLU A 70 -18.80 -10.25 10.24
C GLU A 70 -20.13 -10.97 10.06
N LEU A 71 -21.22 -10.40 10.57
CA LEU A 71 -22.56 -10.94 10.41
C LEU A 71 -22.98 -11.05 8.94
N ALA A 72 -22.65 -10.04 8.13
CA ALA A 72 -22.98 -10.04 6.71
C ALA A 72 -22.20 -11.09 5.93
N VAL A 73 -20.91 -11.28 6.24
CA VAL A 73 -20.03 -12.19 5.50
C VAL A 73 -20.06 -13.62 6.05
N GLY A 74 -20.46 -13.83 7.31
CA GLY A 74 -20.43 -15.14 7.98
C GLY A 74 -21.26 -16.23 7.30
N GLY A 75 -22.23 -15.86 6.46
CA GLY A 75 -23.00 -16.80 5.64
C GLY A 75 -22.41 -17.11 4.26
N ALA A 76 -21.18 -16.69 3.95
CA ALA A 76 -20.55 -17.02 2.68
C ALA A 76 -20.09 -18.48 2.65
N GLU A 77 -20.16 -19.10 1.46
CA GLU A 77 -19.82 -20.49 1.29
C GLU A 77 -18.32 -20.75 1.40
N GLY A 78 -17.95 -21.85 2.04
CA GLY A 78 -16.56 -22.31 2.09
C GLY A 78 -15.64 -21.52 3.02
N ILE A 79 -16.18 -20.76 3.97
CA ILE A 79 -15.38 -20.10 5.01
C ILE A 79 -14.82 -21.16 5.96
N LYS A 80 -13.51 -21.08 6.22
CA LYS A 80 -12.80 -21.88 7.20
C LYS A 80 -12.64 -21.14 8.53
N SER A 81 -12.23 -19.87 8.49
CA SER A 81 -12.11 -19.01 9.67
C SER A 81 -12.32 -17.53 9.31
N ILE A 82 -12.76 -16.77 10.30
CA ILE A 82 -12.83 -15.31 10.25
C ILE A 82 -12.02 -14.79 11.44
N ASP A 83 -11.00 -13.97 11.16
CA ASP A 83 -10.18 -13.32 12.16
C ASP A 83 -10.37 -11.80 12.04
N THR A 84 -10.71 -11.14 13.15
CA THR A 84 -10.99 -9.70 13.18
C THR A 84 -10.06 -8.98 14.12
N ILE A 85 -9.50 -7.88 13.62
CA ILE A 85 -8.68 -6.96 14.39
C ILE A 85 -9.30 -5.57 14.33
N SER A 86 -9.73 -5.08 15.51
CA SER A 86 -10.27 -3.73 15.70
C SER A 86 -9.26 -2.85 16.40
N GLU A 87 -8.72 -1.88 15.66
CA GLU A 87 -7.73 -0.91 16.13
C GLU A 87 -8.32 0.49 16.17
N ILE A 88 -7.58 1.46 16.73
CA ILE A 88 -8.00 2.87 16.70
C ILE A 88 -8.14 3.33 15.25
N GLY A 89 -9.35 3.66 14.85
CA GLY A 89 -9.66 4.18 13.52
C GLY A 89 -9.66 3.16 12.37
N ARG A 90 -9.54 1.86 12.65
CA ARG A 90 -9.47 0.82 11.62
C ARG A 90 -10.05 -0.51 12.08
N SER A 91 -10.81 -1.14 11.19
CA SER A 91 -11.17 -2.57 11.24
C SER A 91 -10.42 -3.32 10.14
N THR A 92 -9.93 -4.51 10.46
CA THR A 92 -9.35 -5.46 9.50
C THR A 92 -9.93 -6.82 9.77
N ILE A 93 -10.67 -7.36 8.80
CA ILE A 93 -11.29 -8.68 8.87
C ILE A 93 -10.63 -9.56 7.82
N ARG A 94 -10.12 -10.69 8.25
CA ARG A 94 -9.46 -11.68 7.42
C ARG A 94 -10.31 -12.92 7.36
N ILE A 95 -10.65 -13.36 6.17
CA ILE A 95 -11.48 -14.52 5.92
C ILE A 95 -10.65 -15.57 5.19
N GLU A 96 -10.38 -16.69 5.83
CA GLU A 96 -9.73 -17.84 5.23
C GLU A 96 -10.80 -18.81 4.70
N PHE A 97 -10.63 -19.27 3.48
CA PHE A 97 -11.53 -20.23 2.83
C PHE A 97 -10.88 -21.61 2.72
N PHE A 98 -11.68 -22.63 2.50
CA PHE A 98 -11.14 -23.96 2.14
C PHE A 98 -10.45 -23.92 0.80
N THR A 99 -9.44 -24.76 0.61
CA THR A 99 -8.53 -24.75 -0.57
C THR A 99 -9.23 -25.06 -1.90
N ASN A 100 -10.42 -25.64 -1.87
CA ASN A 100 -11.25 -25.95 -3.04
C ASN A 100 -12.07 -24.75 -3.55
N ILE A 101 -12.05 -23.61 -2.85
CA ILE A 101 -12.80 -22.40 -3.21
C ILE A 101 -11.95 -21.52 -4.11
N ASP A 102 -12.54 -21.00 -5.17
CA ASP A 102 -11.90 -19.96 -5.99
C ASP A 102 -11.90 -18.61 -5.26
N VAL A 103 -10.74 -18.02 -5.12
CA VAL A 103 -10.58 -16.75 -4.37
C VAL A 103 -11.25 -15.57 -5.09
N ASP A 104 -11.42 -15.65 -6.42
CA ASP A 104 -12.09 -14.60 -7.19
C ASP A 104 -13.59 -14.61 -6.95
N ASP A 105 -14.18 -15.80 -6.96
CA ASP A 105 -15.60 -15.99 -6.66
C ASP A 105 -15.90 -15.63 -5.21
N ALA A 106 -15.07 -16.10 -4.27
CA ALA A 106 -15.18 -15.74 -2.86
C ALA A 106 -15.11 -14.22 -2.65
N ALA A 107 -14.15 -13.55 -3.24
CA ALA A 107 -14.01 -12.09 -3.09
C ALA A 107 -15.19 -11.32 -3.71
N ASN A 108 -15.81 -11.84 -4.77
CA ASN A 108 -16.99 -11.24 -5.38
C ASN A 108 -18.24 -11.42 -4.49
N ASP A 109 -18.46 -12.63 -3.94
CA ASP A 109 -19.55 -12.88 -2.98
C ASP A 109 -19.42 -11.98 -1.73
N ILE A 110 -18.22 -11.86 -1.18
CA ILE A 110 -17.95 -10.97 -0.05
C ILE A 110 -18.26 -9.50 -0.40
N ARG A 111 -17.88 -9.01 -1.59
CA ARG A 111 -18.21 -7.63 -2.01
C ARG A 111 -19.70 -7.42 -2.12
N GLU A 112 -20.43 -8.38 -2.68
CA GLU A 112 -21.88 -8.28 -2.81
C GLU A 112 -22.57 -8.24 -1.45
N ARG A 113 -22.14 -9.07 -0.49
CA ARG A 113 -22.68 -9.08 0.88
C ARG A 113 -22.42 -7.76 1.60
N ILE A 114 -21.20 -7.22 1.49
CA ILE A 114 -20.84 -5.92 2.06
C ILE A 114 -21.68 -4.79 1.43
N ALA A 115 -21.89 -4.84 0.13
CA ALA A 115 -22.68 -3.80 -0.56
C ALA A 115 -24.09 -3.69 0.00
N ARG A 116 -24.70 -4.78 0.47
CA ARG A 116 -26.05 -4.79 1.07
C ARG A 116 -26.15 -4.12 2.44
N ILE A 117 -25.02 -3.98 3.13
CA ILE A 117 -24.96 -3.40 4.49
C ILE A 117 -24.31 -2.04 4.56
N LEU A 118 -23.91 -1.45 3.43
CA LEU A 118 -23.20 -0.16 3.41
C LEU A 118 -23.98 0.95 4.11
N ASP A 119 -25.29 0.97 3.95
CA ASP A 119 -26.17 1.98 4.57
C ASP A 119 -26.31 1.79 6.09
N ASN A 120 -25.95 0.61 6.61
CA ASN A 120 -25.97 0.32 8.04
C ASN A 120 -24.67 0.73 8.74
N LEU A 121 -23.61 1.04 7.97
CA LEU A 121 -22.36 1.49 8.52
C LEU A 121 -22.38 3.00 8.79
N PRO A 122 -21.62 3.51 9.78
CA PRO A 122 -21.55 4.95 10.07
C PRO A 122 -21.14 5.76 8.83
N GLN A 123 -21.84 6.85 8.56
CA GLN A 123 -21.62 7.71 7.38
C GLN A 123 -20.20 8.29 7.30
N ASP A 124 -19.54 8.51 8.47
CA ASP A 124 -18.18 9.01 8.54
C ASP A 124 -17.13 7.90 8.34
N SER A 125 -17.54 6.63 8.23
CA SER A 125 -16.65 5.54 7.89
C SER A 125 -16.33 5.54 6.40
N LYS A 126 -15.12 5.08 6.04
CA LYS A 126 -14.79 4.84 4.64
C LYS A 126 -15.42 3.53 4.18
N THR A 127 -15.79 3.47 2.91
CA THR A 127 -16.28 2.24 2.29
C THR A 127 -15.30 1.08 2.54
N PRO A 128 -15.78 -0.09 2.99
CA PRO A 128 -14.95 -1.27 3.20
C PRO A 128 -14.24 -1.68 1.91
N GLU A 129 -12.93 -1.85 2.00
CA GLU A 129 -12.10 -2.26 0.87
C GLU A 129 -11.86 -3.77 0.94
N VAL A 130 -12.39 -4.51 -0.03
CA VAL A 130 -12.24 -5.96 -0.15
C VAL A 130 -11.07 -6.29 -1.06
N ARG A 131 -10.06 -6.94 -0.52
CA ARG A 131 -8.86 -7.36 -1.23
C ARG A 131 -8.68 -8.87 -1.13
N LYS A 132 -8.28 -9.49 -2.22
CA LYS A 132 -7.78 -10.87 -2.16
C LYS A 132 -6.43 -10.84 -1.46
N ALA A 133 -6.29 -11.65 -0.42
CA ALA A 133 -4.99 -11.94 0.11
C ALA A 133 -4.35 -12.97 -0.82
N SER A 134 -3.51 -12.53 -1.74
CA SER A 134 -2.63 -13.47 -2.44
C SER A 134 -1.71 -14.04 -1.37
N ALA A 135 -1.74 -15.33 -1.17
CA ALA A 135 -0.79 -16.03 -0.35
C ALA A 135 0.61 -15.81 -0.94
N GLY A 136 1.39 -15.01 -0.26
CA GLY A 136 2.62 -14.40 -0.73
C GLY A 136 2.75 -13.01 -0.09
N PHE A 137 2.01 -12.75 1.00
CA PHE A 137 2.08 -11.51 1.78
C PHE A 137 3.41 -11.31 2.52
N SER A 138 4.32 -12.27 2.45
CA SER A 138 5.67 -11.98 2.89
C SER A 138 6.38 -11.19 1.79
N THR A 139 6.93 -10.08 2.19
CA THR A 139 7.77 -9.26 1.34
C THR A 139 8.94 -10.11 0.85
N SER A 140 9.11 -10.24 -0.46
CA SER A 140 10.21 -10.99 -1.05
C SER A 140 11.55 -10.28 -0.80
N MET A 141 11.53 -8.94 -0.82
CA MET A 141 12.72 -8.14 -0.56
C MET A 141 12.36 -6.82 0.11
N TRP A 142 13.14 -6.43 1.11
CA TRP A 142 13.12 -5.09 1.67
C TRP A 142 14.38 -4.33 1.27
N LEU A 143 14.19 -3.16 0.71
CA LEU A 143 15.24 -2.20 0.44
C LEU A 143 15.14 -1.05 1.44
N SER A 144 16.26 -0.45 1.80
CA SER A 144 16.33 0.78 2.59
C SER A 144 16.95 1.90 1.75
N VAL A 145 16.33 3.05 1.79
CA VAL A 145 16.89 4.30 1.30
C VAL A 145 17.19 5.16 2.50
N SER A 146 18.46 5.50 2.70
CA SER A 146 18.92 6.22 3.88
C SER A 146 19.75 7.45 3.52
N SER A 147 19.80 8.42 4.44
CA SER A 147 20.63 9.61 4.35
C SER A 147 20.94 10.17 5.73
N THR A 148 22.13 10.74 5.87
CA THR A 148 22.54 11.49 7.06
C THR A 148 22.16 12.97 7.00
N SER A 149 21.94 13.51 5.81
CA SER A 149 21.71 14.94 5.56
C SER A 149 20.28 15.29 5.12
N ILE A 150 19.55 14.31 4.57
CA ILE A 150 18.20 14.49 4.00
C ILE A 150 17.17 14.00 4.98
N SER A 151 16.07 14.72 5.17
CA SER A 151 15.00 14.31 6.09
C SER A 151 14.23 13.10 5.56
N SER A 152 13.64 12.30 6.47
CA SER A 152 12.81 11.14 6.09
C SER A 152 11.60 11.52 5.23
N LEU A 153 11.09 12.75 5.37
CA LEU A 153 10.01 13.30 4.53
C LEU A 153 10.45 13.48 3.07
N GLU A 154 11.64 14.05 2.87
CA GLU A 154 12.18 14.28 1.52
C GLU A 154 12.61 12.96 0.87
N ILE A 155 13.23 12.04 1.64
CA ILE A 155 13.53 10.69 1.18
C ILE A 155 12.25 9.98 0.74
N GLY A 156 11.18 10.07 1.56
CA GLY A 156 9.89 9.46 1.27
C GLY A 156 9.25 9.99 -0.01
N ASP A 157 9.29 11.29 -0.23
CA ASP A 157 8.77 11.93 -1.44
C ASP A 157 9.57 11.48 -2.69
N TYR A 158 10.90 11.46 -2.59
CA TYR A 158 11.76 10.95 -3.67
C TYR A 158 11.48 9.49 -3.99
N VAL A 159 11.40 8.63 -2.97
CA VAL A 159 11.10 7.21 -3.11
C VAL A 159 9.74 7.01 -3.81
N LYS A 160 8.71 7.73 -3.37
CA LYS A 160 7.35 7.61 -3.91
C LYS A 160 7.28 8.02 -5.38
N ARG A 161 7.97 9.10 -5.76
CA ARG A 161 7.92 9.63 -7.14
C ARG A 161 8.82 8.91 -8.13
N ASN A 162 9.96 8.38 -7.67
CA ASN A 162 10.99 7.89 -8.59
C ASN A 162 11.25 6.39 -8.45
N LEU A 163 11.24 5.86 -7.22
CA LEU A 163 11.69 4.49 -6.98
C LEU A 163 10.56 3.48 -7.02
N VAL A 164 9.34 3.86 -6.59
CA VAL A 164 8.18 2.97 -6.62
C VAL A 164 7.91 2.50 -8.05
N ASP A 165 7.83 3.40 -9.01
CA ASP A 165 7.58 3.06 -10.41
C ASP A 165 8.74 2.26 -11.02
N ALA A 166 9.97 2.66 -10.69
CA ALA A 166 11.17 1.95 -11.15
C ALA A 166 11.21 0.48 -10.71
N PHE A 167 10.78 0.15 -9.49
CA PHE A 167 10.73 -1.22 -8.99
C PHE A 167 9.43 -1.94 -9.36
N SER A 168 8.32 -1.22 -9.51
CA SER A 168 7.05 -1.80 -9.98
C SER A 168 7.12 -2.31 -11.41
N SER A 169 7.96 -1.69 -12.25
CA SER A 169 8.17 -2.09 -13.65
C SER A 169 9.05 -3.34 -13.81
N VAL A 170 9.68 -3.83 -12.74
CA VAL A 170 10.52 -5.02 -12.81
C VAL A 170 9.67 -6.28 -13.00
N SER A 171 10.04 -7.12 -13.97
CA SER A 171 9.35 -8.38 -14.23
C SER A 171 9.33 -9.28 -12.99
N GLY A 172 8.15 -9.80 -12.66
CA GLY A 172 7.90 -10.61 -11.47
C GLY A 172 7.44 -9.81 -10.25
N THR A 173 7.50 -8.47 -10.29
CA THR A 173 6.96 -7.62 -9.22
C THR A 173 5.43 -7.61 -9.26
N GLY A 174 4.81 -7.97 -8.14
CA GLY A 174 3.37 -7.88 -7.95
C GLY A 174 2.94 -6.57 -7.32
N ARG A 175 3.65 -6.13 -6.27
CA ARG A 175 3.35 -4.92 -5.51
C ARG A 175 4.61 -4.33 -4.90
N VAL A 176 4.68 -3.01 -4.91
CA VAL A 176 5.70 -2.25 -4.15
C VAL A 176 4.99 -1.44 -3.08
N ILE A 177 5.47 -1.54 -1.86
CA ILE A 177 5.00 -0.71 -0.73
C ILE A 177 6.16 0.12 -0.20
N VAL A 178 5.83 1.25 0.39
CA VAL A 178 6.84 2.07 1.05
C VAL A 178 6.51 2.16 2.54
N GLY A 179 7.47 1.76 3.36
CA GLY A 179 7.38 1.78 4.82
C GLY A 179 8.17 2.95 5.41
N GLY A 180 7.62 3.53 6.49
CA GLY A 180 8.28 4.66 7.16
C GLY A 180 8.13 5.99 6.42
N ILE A 181 7.27 6.06 5.40
CA ILE A 181 6.91 7.34 4.80
C ILE A 181 5.98 8.08 5.77
N ASN A 182 6.41 9.27 6.10
CA ASN A 182 5.53 10.29 6.61
C ASN A 182 5.14 11.20 5.43
N GLU A 183 3.91 11.08 4.93
CA GLU A 183 3.44 12.01 3.91
C GLU A 183 3.49 13.43 4.44
N LYS A 184 3.96 14.36 3.59
CA LYS A 184 4.02 15.77 3.92
C LYS A 184 2.61 16.33 3.99
N ALA A 185 2.23 16.88 5.13
CA ALA A 185 0.93 17.50 5.35
C ALA A 185 1.11 18.90 5.95
N VAL A 186 0.10 19.72 5.79
CA VAL A 186 0.00 20.96 6.56
C VAL A 186 -0.63 20.64 7.90
N ARG A 187 0.08 20.90 8.98
CA ARG A 187 -0.40 20.74 10.35
C ARG A 187 -0.81 22.07 10.92
N VAL A 188 -2.00 22.10 11.49
CA VAL A 188 -2.55 23.27 12.17
C VAL A 188 -2.64 22.97 13.66
N TYR A 189 -1.83 23.64 14.44
CA TYR A 189 -1.83 23.55 15.90
C TYR A 189 -2.66 24.70 16.48
N LEU A 190 -3.92 24.41 16.80
CA LEU A 190 -4.85 25.39 17.34
C LEU A 190 -4.56 25.66 18.82
N ASN A 191 -4.62 26.93 19.22
CA ASN A 191 -4.48 27.33 20.61
C ASN A 191 -5.86 27.44 21.28
N PRO A 192 -6.18 26.60 22.30
CA PRO A 192 -7.49 26.61 22.95
C PRO A 192 -7.89 27.95 23.53
N VAL A 193 -6.93 28.72 24.08
CA VAL A 193 -7.18 30.05 24.65
C VAL A 193 -7.61 31.04 23.58
N LYS A 194 -6.96 30.99 22.41
CA LYS A 194 -7.32 31.85 21.25
C LYS A 194 -8.67 31.48 20.66
N LEU A 195 -9.00 30.19 20.63
CA LEU A 195 -10.31 29.72 20.18
C LEU A 195 -11.42 30.27 21.10
N SER A 196 -11.27 30.08 22.41
CA SER A 196 -12.24 30.58 23.41
C SER A 196 -12.37 32.09 23.37
N ALA A 197 -11.27 32.83 23.21
CA ALA A 197 -11.28 34.29 23.14
C ALA A 197 -12.05 34.83 21.92
N ASN A 198 -12.18 34.03 20.84
CA ASN A 198 -12.89 34.38 19.64
C ASN A 198 -14.25 33.64 19.47
N ASP A 199 -14.70 32.98 20.53
CA ASP A 199 -15.96 32.22 20.55
C ASP A 199 -16.06 31.27 19.34
N LEU A 200 -14.99 30.43 19.18
CA LEU A 200 -14.83 29.48 18.10
C LEU A 200 -14.66 28.07 18.64
N ASP A 201 -15.41 27.13 18.07
CA ASP A 201 -15.21 25.69 18.27
C ASP A 201 -14.24 25.12 17.23
N ILE A 202 -13.54 24.06 17.61
CA ILE A 202 -12.63 23.31 16.71
C ILE A 202 -13.36 22.86 15.46
N ARG A 203 -14.61 22.41 15.58
CA ARG A 203 -15.47 21.99 14.46
C ARG A 203 -15.77 23.12 13.47
N GLU A 204 -15.93 24.35 13.96
CA GLU A 204 -16.14 25.51 13.09
C GLU A 204 -14.89 25.80 12.26
N VAL A 205 -13.70 25.68 12.87
CA VAL A 205 -12.41 25.84 12.18
C VAL A 205 -12.23 24.74 11.14
N GLU A 206 -12.48 23.48 11.48
CA GLU A 206 -12.40 22.33 10.55
C GLU A 206 -13.34 22.52 9.37
N ASN A 207 -14.59 22.86 9.61
CA ASN A 207 -15.57 23.09 8.57
C ASN A 207 -15.17 24.25 7.65
N SER A 208 -14.61 25.32 8.20
CA SER A 208 -14.12 26.46 7.43
C SER A 208 -12.94 26.07 6.54
N ILE A 209 -11.96 25.31 7.07
CA ILE A 209 -10.85 24.79 6.28
C ILE A 209 -11.38 23.91 5.15
N ARG A 210 -12.28 22.99 5.46
CA ARG A 210 -12.88 22.06 4.49
C ARG A 210 -13.64 22.78 3.37
N LYS A 211 -14.43 23.80 3.70
CA LYS A 211 -15.19 24.59 2.73
C LYS A 211 -14.31 25.47 1.84
N ASN A 212 -13.24 25.99 2.39
CA ASN A 212 -12.37 26.91 1.66
C ASN A 212 -11.24 26.22 0.86
N ASN A 213 -11.00 24.92 1.09
CA ASN A 213 -9.98 24.14 0.38
C ASN A 213 -10.62 23.18 -0.63
N VAL A 214 -11.48 23.71 -1.49
CA VAL A 214 -12.18 22.93 -2.53
C VAL A 214 -11.90 23.58 -3.87
N ALA A 215 -11.36 22.80 -4.81
CA ALA A 215 -11.36 23.14 -6.22
C ALA A 215 -12.75 22.81 -6.79
N VAL A 216 -13.53 23.81 -7.14
CA VAL A 216 -14.83 23.62 -7.77
C VAL A 216 -14.66 23.88 -9.26
N PRO A 217 -14.78 22.87 -10.15
CA PRO A 217 -14.80 23.10 -11.59
C PRO A 217 -16.04 23.92 -11.93
N ALA A 218 -15.84 25.09 -12.54
CA ALA A 218 -16.92 26.00 -12.89
C ALA A 218 -17.44 25.80 -14.31
N GLY A 219 -16.93 24.81 -15.02
CA GLY A 219 -17.28 24.52 -16.41
C GLY A 219 -16.26 25.04 -17.41
N THR A 220 -16.57 24.84 -18.69
CA THR A 220 -15.76 25.33 -19.84
C THR A 220 -16.50 26.46 -20.54
N ILE A 221 -15.79 27.51 -20.89
CA ILE A 221 -16.28 28.52 -21.81
C ILE A 221 -15.75 28.18 -23.20
N GLU A 222 -16.65 27.84 -24.10
CA GLU A 222 -16.35 27.68 -25.52
C GLU A 222 -16.29 29.06 -26.18
N ALA A 223 -15.14 29.52 -26.57
CA ALA A 223 -14.94 30.76 -27.31
C ALA A 223 -14.02 30.51 -28.51
N ASN A 224 -14.55 30.66 -29.72
CA ASN A 224 -13.81 30.71 -31.00
C ASN A 224 -12.56 29.77 -31.06
N ASN A 225 -12.75 28.45 -31.05
CA ASN A 225 -11.72 27.41 -31.13
C ASN A 225 -10.78 27.25 -29.90
N VAL A 226 -11.12 27.80 -28.76
CA VAL A 226 -10.38 27.58 -27.51
C VAL A 226 -11.35 27.28 -26.40
N ASP A 227 -11.23 26.08 -25.81
CA ASP A 227 -11.98 25.70 -24.61
C ASP A 227 -11.19 26.17 -23.38
N LEU A 228 -11.71 27.16 -22.69
CA LEU A 228 -11.17 27.65 -21.43
C LEU A 228 -11.88 26.98 -20.26
N THR A 229 -11.20 26.07 -19.57
CA THR A 229 -11.68 25.51 -18.32
C THR A 229 -11.53 26.55 -17.20
N ILE A 230 -12.63 26.87 -16.53
CA ILE A 230 -12.63 27.80 -15.40
C ILE A 230 -12.69 26.99 -14.11
N ASP A 231 -11.62 27.09 -13.30
CA ASP A 231 -11.60 26.58 -11.94
C ASP A 231 -11.98 27.70 -10.96
N LEU A 232 -13.15 27.60 -10.37
CA LEU A 232 -13.60 28.46 -9.27
C LEU A 232 -13.24 27.76 -7.95
N GLY A 233 -11.98 27.78 -7.60
CA GLY A 233 -11.54 27.24 -6.31
C GLY A 233 -10.17 27.76 -5.95
N LYS A 234 -9.97 28.12 -4.69
CA LYS A 234 -8.65 28.43 -4.16
C LYS A 234 -8.06 27.17 -3.61
N THR A 235 -7.24 26.46 -4.39
CA THR A 235 -6.36 25.44 -3.85
C THR A 235 -5.19 26.13 -3.19
N TYR A 236 -5.06 26.01 -1.88
CA TYR A 236 -3.98 26.59 -1.12
C TYR A 236 -2.75 25.71 -1.22
N ASN A 237 -1.83 26.03 -2.12
CA ASN A 237 -0.63 25.23 -2.41
C ASN A 237 0.58 25.62 -1.54
N ASP A 238 0.51 26.73 -0.83
CA ASP A 238 1.57 27.21 0.05
C ASP A 238 1.10 27.48 1.48
N ILE A 239 2.04 27.44 2.43
CA ILE A 239 1.74 27.71 3.84
C ILE A 239 1.23 29.14 4.04
N SER A 240 1.74 30.11 3.29
CA SER A 240 1.40 31.52 3.45
C SER A 240 -0.07 31.76 3.12
N SER A 241 -0.56 31.12 2.08
CA SER A 241 -1.97 31.18 1.69
C SER A 241 -2.87 30.47 2.73
N ILE A 242 -2.44 29.32 3.26
CA ILE A 242 -3.19 28.60 4.28
C ILE A 242 -3.25 29.39 5.61
N LYS A 243 -2.18 30.05 6.01
CA LYS A 243 -2.16 30.92 7.19
C LYS A 243 -3.21 32.01 7.13
N LYS A 244 -3.39 32.61 5.95
CA LYS A 244 -4.34 33.68 5.69
C LYS A 244 -5.76 33.20 5.38
N LEU A 245 -6.07 31.91 5.57
CA LEU A 245 -7.38 31.37 5.34
C LEU A 245 -8.39 31.97 6.31
N PRO A 246 -9.47 32.62 5.83
CA PRO A 246 -10.47 33.26 6.67
C PRO A 246 -11.33 32.19 7.35
N ILE A 247 -11.41 32.21 8.67
CA ILE A 247 -12.20 31.26 9.46
C ILE A 247 -13.57 31.84 9.79
N LYS A 248 -13.61 33.04 10.37
CA LYS A 248 -14.86 33.72 10.79
C LYS A 248 -14.69 35.23 10.72
N LYS A 249 -15.80 35.93 10.46
CA LYS A 249 -15.84 37.39 10.54
C LYS A 249 -16.60 37.80 11.78
N ILE A 250 -15.91 38.46 12.71
CA ILE A 250 -16.49 38.93 13.99
C ILE A 250 -16.37 40.44 14.05
N LYS A 251 -17.50 41.14 14.28
CA LYS A 251 -17.59 42.60 14.41
C LYS A 251 -16.82 43.35 13.27
N GLY A 252 -16.89 42.86 12.04
CA GLY A 252 -16.24 43.47 10.89
C GLY A 252 -14.78 43.06 10.69
N LYS A 253 -14.13 42.41 11.65
CA LYS A 253 -12.75 41.90 11.55
C LYS A 253 -12.77 40.45 11.08
N THR A 254 -11.97 40.12 10.09
CA THR A 254 -11.77 38.74 9.64
C THR A 254 -10.70 38.08 10.51
N ILE A 255 -11.04 36.93 11.09
CA ILE A 255 -10.10 36.09 11.84
C ILE A 255 -9.54 35.06 10.88
N ASN A 256 -8.23 35.05 10.72
CA ASN A 256 -7.50 34.10 9.89
C ASN A 256 -6.99 32.90 10.70
N LEU A 257 -6.61 31.84 10.02
CA LEU A 257 -6.12 30.63 10.68
C LEU A 257 -4.86 30.91 11.52
N GLU A 258 -3.96 31.79 11.09
CA GLU A 258 -2.75 32.20 11.84
C GLU A 258 -3.06 32.92 13.15
N ASP A 259 -4.20 33.58 13.26
CA ASP A 259 -4.61 34.24 14.51
C ASP A 259 -4.98 33.20 15.58
N LEU A 260 -5.41 32.00 15.17
CA LEU A 260 -5.92 30.95 16.05
C LEU A 260 -4.85 29.93 16.45
N GLY A 261 -3.73 29.87 15.71
CA GLY A 261 -2.70 28.87 16.00
C GLY A 261 -1.48 28.94 15.08
N GLU A 262 -0.68 27.88 15.13
CA GLU A 262 0.51 27.74 14.31
C GLU A 262 0.22 26.81 13.11
N VAL A 263 0.64 27.23 11.92
CA VAL A 263 0.53 26.43 10.69
C VAL A 263 1.91 26.13 10.16
N LYS A 264 2.25 24.83 10.03
CA LYS A 264 3.55 24.38 9.53
C LYS A 264 3.45 23.10 8.73
N PHE A 265 4.44 22.81 7.89
CA PHE A 265 4.58 21.48 7.31
C PHE A 265 5.05 20.48 8.35
N GLY A 266 4.50 19.30 8.27
CA GLY A 266 4.88 18.18 9.12
C GLY A 266 4.42 16.85 8.54
N PRO A 267 4.73 15.74 9.20
CA PRO A 267 4.25 14.42 8.78
C PRO A 267 2.75 14.29 9.04
N VAL A 268 2.03 13.55 8.19
CA VAL A 268 0.62 13.18 8.44
C VAL A 268 0.49 12.43 9.76
N SER A 269 1.44 11.56 10.08
CA SER A 269 1.48 10.81 11.33
C SER A 269 2.90 10.75 11.88
N GLU A 270 3.07 11.05 13.17
CA GLU A 270 4.35 10.88 13.88
C GLU A 270 4.56 9.45 14.39
N LYS A 271 3.56 8.57 14.21
CA LYS A 271 3.56 7.21 14.73
C LYS A 271 4.25 6.19 13.84
N THR A 272 4.58 6.55 12.60
CA THR A 272 5.19 5.64 11.64
C THR A 272 6.68 5.90 11.54
N LEU A 273 7.48 4.93 11.97
CA LEU A 273 8.92 4.97 11.90
C LEU A 273 9.42 3.68 11.25
N PHE A 274 10.26 3.80 10.24
CA PHE A 274 11.01 2.68 9.68
C PHE A 274 12.47 2.82 10.10
N LYS A 275 13.02 1.79 10.72
CA LYS A 275 14.44 1.70 11.03
C LYS A 275 15.00 0.44 10.37
N ALA A 276 15.99 0.61 9.52
CA ALA A 276 16.78 -0.48 9.01
C ALA A 276 18.17 -0.39 9.68
N GLN A 277 18.53 -1.45 10.40
CA GLN A 277 19.83 -1.52 11.05
C GLN A 277 20.82 -2.10 10.05
N SER A 278 21.82 -1.30 9.68
CA SER A 278 23.04 -1.76 9.02
C SER A 278 24.24 -1.39 9.92
N PRO A 279 25.31 -2.17 9.96
CA PRO A 279 26.50 -1.82 10.74
C PRO A 279 27.06 -0.42 10.46
N GLU A 280 26.74 0.14 9.29
CA GLU A 280 27.25 1.43 8.80
C GLU A 280 26.22 2.60 8.92
N SER A 281 24.98 2.38 9.42
CA SER A 281 23.89 3.37 9.34
C SER A 281 22.98 3.38 10.55
N LEU A 282 23.55 3.48 11.77
CA LEU A 282 22.76 3.46 13.02
C LEU A 282 21.90 4.72 13.25
N ASP A 283 22.26 5.88 12.68
CA ASP A 283 21.64 7.19 12.91
C ASP A 283 21.10 7.86 11.64
N GLU A 284 20.89 7.13 10.56
CA GLU A 284 20.40 7.69 9.30
C GLU A 284 18.88 7.75 9.24
N ASN A 285 18.36 8.84 8.66
CA ASN A 285 16.96 8.89 8.25
C ASN A 285 16.72 7.81 7.19
N THR A 286 15.79 6.89 7.45
CA THR A 286 15.60 5.71 6.61
C THR A 286 14.15 5.55 6.19
N VAL A 287 13.95 5.20 4.93
CA VAL A 287 12.66 4.81 4.34
C VAL A 287 12.80 3.42 3.73
N GLY A 288 11.84 2.54 3.99
CA GLY A 288 11.81 1.18 3.49
C GLY A 288 11.02 1.04 2.20
N ILE A 289 11.47 0.19 1.29
CA ILE A 289 10.72 -0.23 0.10
C ILE A 289 10.53 -1.74 0.19
N GLY A 290 9.29 -2.18 0.37
CA GLY A 290 8.93 -3.60 0.39
C GLY A 290 8.45 -4.05 -1.00
N ILE A 291 9.08 -5.08 -1.54
CA ILE A 291 8.77 -5.63 -2.86
C ILE A 291 8.15 -7.01 -2.67
N TYR A 292 6.97 -7.19 -3.23
CA TYR A 292 6.22 -8.44 -3.22
C TYR A 292 6.28 -9.08 -4.59
N ALA A 293 6.50 -10.39 -4.62
CA ALA A 293 6.42 -11.16 -5.86
C ALA A 293 4.97 -11.19 -6.39
N ARG A 294 4.83 -11.25 -7.70
CA ARG A 294 3.56 -11.58 -8.33
C ARG A 294 3.20 -13.02 -8.02
N THR A 295 1.92 -13.29 -7.84
CA THR A 295 1.42 -14.65 -7.67
C THR A 295 1.94 -15.54 -8.81
N ASN A 296 2.48 -16.70 -8.49
CA ASN A 296 3.08 -17.68 -9.41
C ASN A 296 4.45 -17.32 -10.00
N GLU A 297 5.08 -16.23 -9.57
CA GLU A 297 6.46 -15.91 -9.97
C GLU A 297 7.48 -16.49 -9.00
N SER A 298 8.67 -16.77 -9.52
CA SER A 298 9.80 -17.23 -8.69
C SER A 298 10.41 -16.06 -7.93
N THR A 299 10.46 -16.16 -6.58
CA THR A 299 11.11 -15.16 -5.72
C THR A 299 12.59 -15.02 -6.04
N VAL A 300 13.27 -16.13 -6.39
CA VAL A 300 14.69 -16.13 -6.79
C VAL A 300 14.91 -15.32 -8.07
N THR A 301 14.02 -15.49 -9.07
CA THR A 301 14.11 -14.74 -10.32
C THR A 301 13.82 -13.26 -10.08
N LEU A 302 12.81 -12.96 -9.28
CA LEU A 302 12.49 -11.59 -8.88
C LEU A 302 13.68 -10.94 -8.17
N SER A 303 14.30 -11.62 -7.17
CA SER A 303 15.46 -11.10 -6.46
C SER A 303 16.62 -10.75 -7.41
N LYS A 304 16.92 -11.63 -8.38
CA LYS A 304 17.94 -11.35 -9.42
C LYS A 304 17.62 -10.11 -10.24
N ASN A 305 16.34 -9.97 -10.68
CA ASN A 305 15.90 -8.82 -11.47
C ASN A 305 15.95 -7.52 -10.67
N ILE A 306 15.51 -7.56 -9.41
CA ILE A 306 15.57 -6.40 -8.50
C ILE A 306 17.02 -5.99 -8.23
N ARG A 307 17.93 -6.95 -7.96
CA ARG A 307 19.35 -6.66 -7.77
C ARG A 307 20.00 -6.03 -9.00
N LYS A 308 19.59 -6.43 -10.22
CA LYS A 308 20.01 -5.77 -11.45
C LYS A 308 19.49 -4.33 -11.50
N LYS A 309 18.21 -4.12 -11.17
CA LYS A 309 17.60 -2.79 -11.14
C LYS A 309 18.23 -1.87 -10.09
N ILE A 310 18.59 -2.39 -8.91
CA ILE A 310 19.30 -1.64 -7.88
C ILE A 310 20.62 -1.07 -8.43
N LYS A 311 21.39 -1.85 -9.21
CA LYS A 311 22.65 -1.36 -9.81
C LYS A 311 22.42 -0.21 -10.81
N GLU A 312 21.30 -0.21 -11.53
CA GLU A 312 20.90 0.85 -12.44
C GLU A 312 20.51 2.12 -11.66
N VAL A 313 19.59 1.95 -10.69
CA VAL A 313 19.07 3.02 -9.85
C VAL A 313 20.18 3.73 -9.06
N ARG A 314 21.15 2.97 -8.52
CA ARG A 314 22.29 3.56 -7.79
C ARG A 314 23.10 4.56 -8.60
N LYS A 315 23.11 4.47 -9.94
CA LYS A 315 23.80 5.41 -10.83
C LYS A 315 23.06 6.74 -10.99
N THR A 316 21.76 6.73 -10.73
CA THR A 316 20.88 7.91 -10.90
C THR A 316 20.39 8.46 -9.57
N LEU A 317 20.86 7.89 -8.46
CA LEU A 317 20.49 8.37 -7.13
C LEU A 317 21.11 9.78 -6.92
N PRO A 318 20.36 10.72 -6.32
CA PRO A 318 20.93 11.99 -5.88
C PRO A 318 22.02 11.80 -4.83
N ASP A 319 22.98 12.73 -4.84
CA ASP A 319 24.04 12.75 -3.84
C ASP A 319 23.47 12.81 -2.42
N GLY A 320 24.04 12.02 -1.52
CA GLY A 320 23.63 11.94 -0.13
C GLY A 320 22.56 10.87 0.14
N LEU A 321 21.97 10.21 -0.88
CA LEU A 321 21.09 9.06 -0.71
C LEU A 321 21.85 7.75 -0.90
N LYS A 322 21.59 6.78 -0.02
CA LYS A 322 22.13 5.41 -0.12
C LYS A 322 20.99 4.42 -0.28
N LEU A 323 21.10 3.52 -1.24
CA LEU A 323 20.14 2.42 -1.46
C LEU A 323 20.79 1.10 -1.08
N SER A 324 20.24 0.40 -0.11
CA SER A 324 20.74 -0.88 0.42
C SER A 324 19.65 -1.95 0.40
N VAL A 325 20.08 -3.22 0.42
CA VAL A 325 19.18 -4.35 0.63
C VAL A 325 19.15 -4.66 2.12
N SER A 326 17.98 -4.51 2.76
CA SER A 326 17.82 -4.78 4.19
C SER A 326 17.44 -6.23 4.45
N PHE A 327 16.67 -6.82 3.54
CA PHE A 327 16.21 -8.20 3.64
C PHE A 327 15.97 -8.76 2.25
N ASP A 328 16.37 -9.99 2.00
CA ASP A 328 16.18 -10.78 0.78
C ASP A 328 15.88 -12.22 1.18
N ARG A 329 14.73 -12.72 0.78
CA ARG A 329 14.22 -14.03 1.19
C ARG A 329 14.66 -15.15 0.25
#